data_6cea0a9362c947b00185fe77a299eb0b
#
_entry.id   6cea0a9362c947b00185fe77a299eb0b
#
_cell.length_a   1.000
_cell.length_b   1.000
_cell.length_c   1.000
_cell.angle_alpha   90.00
_cell.angle_beta   90.00
_cell.angle_gamma   90.00
#
_symmetry.space_group_name_H-M   'P 1'
#
loop_
_entity.id
_entity.type
_entity.pdbx_description
1 polymer ?
#
loop_
_entity_poly.entity_id
_entity_poly.type
_entity_poly.pdbx_seq_one_letter_code
_entity_poly.pdbx_strand_id
1 'polypeptide(L)'
;EILRCLVGSEMCIRDRVERSRHNFRSDDNVENYYKQTLLDKENTFVRDSTVYIGVKNTIGIALLEGFNKYAKAGLTAFASHKLSKYSLMSLDPLKQDKYNETEIYIGGELTKKQGNFLHYHAIGEVGMAGKAIGQFDVKGDIDLNIPLWKDTVSVIARGEISNKLAPFYMRHYHSKHFWWDDDMDKEFRTRIEGELSIANWGTRLRAGVENIKNYTYFNQQALPEQKGGSLQVVSACFNQDFKVGIFHLDNEVIWQKSSDQAVLPLPELSLYHNFYMQFKLAKKVLSVQLGADVRYFTKYDAPAYMPATQQFYLQPEEGKVEIGGYPIVNVYANLHLKRTRFYVMMYHVNQGMSKPNYFLAPHYPINPRVLKFGLSWNFYD
;
A
#
# COMPACT_ATOMS: atom_id res chain seq x y z
N GLU A 1 -1.94 1.05 -25.77
CA GLU A 1 -0.74 1.92 -25.71
C GLU A 1 -0.20 2.09 -27.13
N ILE A 2 -0.39 3.27 -27.73
CA ILE A 2 0.16 3.57 -29.08
C ILE A 2 1.29 4.57 -28.86
N LEU A 3 2.52 4.09 -28.83
CA LEU A 3 3.74 4.90 -28.90
C LEU A 3 4.04 5.22 -30.38
N ARG A 4 4.03 6.49 -30.76
CA ARG A 4 4.64 6.95 -32.00
C ARG A 4 5.84 7.82 -31.65
N CYS A 5 7.03 7.31 -31.91
CA CYS A 5 8.30 8.02 -31.67
C CYS A 5 8.62 8.91 -32.86
N LEU A 6 8.78 10.20 -32.62
CA LEU A 6 9.57 11.11 -33.44
C LEU A 6 10.98 11.14 -32.87
N VAL A 7 12.02 11.27 -33.68
CA VAL A 7 13.42 11.24 -33.21
C VAL A 7 13.62 12.28 -32.10
N GLY A 8 13.84 11.78 -30.86
CA GLY A 8 14.12 12.59 -29.68
C GLY A 8 12.93 13.20 -28.94
N SER A 9 11.71 13.03 -29.43
CA SER A 9 10.48 13.38 -28.73
C SER A 9 9.45 12.25 -28.87
N GLU A 10 8.61 12.07 -27.86
CA GLU A 10 7.55 11.10 -27.85
C GLU A 10 6.21 11.78 -27.52
N MET A 11 5.16 11.43 -28.27
CA MET A 11 3.79 11.76 -27.90
C MET A 11 3.14 10.50 -27.33
N CYS A 12 2.67 10.58 -26.11
CA CYS A 12 2.00 9.48 -25.42
C CYS A 12 0.52 9.80 -25.23
N ILE A 13 -0.33 8.86 -25.60
CA ILE A 13 -1.75 8.88 -25.25
C ILE A 13 -1.98 7.63 -24.39
N ARG A 14 -2.56 7.83 -23.22
CA ARG A 14 -2.90 6.75 -22.30
C ARG A 14 -4.36 6.86 -21.90
N ASP A 15 -5.12 5.85 -22.26
CA ASP A 15 -6.51 5.71 -21.86
C ASP A 15 -6.61 4.59 -20.83
N ARG A 16 -7.38 4.84 -19.77
CA ARG A 16 -7.67 3.87 -18.72
C ARG A 16 -9.16 3.86 -18.45
N VAL A 17 -9.76 2.70 -18.57
CA VAL A 17 -11.16 2.45 -18.19
C VAL A 17 -11.15 1.51 -16.99
N GLU A 18 -11.86 1.90 -15.95
CA GLU A 18 -12.02 1.12 -14.74
C GLU A 18 -13.50 0.89 -14.46
N ARG A 19 -13.82 -0.32 -14.03
CA ARG A 19 -15.14 -0.63 -13.50
C ARG A 19 -14.96 -1.44 -12.24
N SER A 20 -15.57 -1.00 -11.16
CA SER A 20 -15.60 -1.71 -9.90
C SER A 20 -17.03 -1.84 -9.42
N ARG A 21 -17.33 -2.98 -8.83
CA ARG A 21 -18.59 -3.21 -8.13
C ARG A 21 -18.27 -3.81 -6.78
N HIS A 22 -18.74 -3.14 -5.75
CA HIS A 22 -18.71 -3.66 -4.40
C HIS A 22 -20.10 -4.19 -4.05
N ASN A 23 -20.17 -5.43 -3.58
CA ASN A 23 -21.39 -6.02 -3.05
C ASN A 23 -21.07 -6.58 -1.66
N PHE A 24 -21.90 -6.20 -0.70
CA PHE A 24 -21.91 -6.86 0.59
C PHE A 24 -23.24 -7.60 0.75
N ARG A 25 -23.13 -8.90 1.05
CA ARG A 25 -24.29 -9.78 1.24
C ARG A 25 -24.10 -10.57 2.53
N SER A 26 -25.16 -10.57 3.35
CA SER A 26 -25.28 -11.46 4.50
C SER A 26 -26.69 -11.97 4.57
N ASP A 27 -26.83 -13.29 4.69
CA ASP A 27 -28.11 -13.97 4.93
C ASP A 27 -28.30 -14.25 6.43
N ASP A 28 -27.32 -13.90 7.28
CA ASP A 28 -27.41 -14.00 8.74
C ASP A 28 -28.28 -12.87 9.32
N ASN A 29 -28.90 -13.15 10.46
CA ASN A 29 -29.58 -12.11 11.23
C ASN A 29 -28.54 -11.23 11.93
N VAL A 30 -28.34 -10.02 11.41
CA VAL A 30 -27.35 -9.04 11.89
C VAL A 30 -27.99 -7.85 12.62
N GLU A 31 -29.27 -7.92 12.99
CA GLU A 31 -30.01 -6.82 13.64
C GLU A 31 -29.32 -6.30 14.89
N ASN A 32 -28.71 -7.17 15.68
CA ASN A 32 -28.01 -6.80 16.91
C ASN A 32 -26.52 -6.45 16.69
N TYR A 33 -25.99 -6.65 15.48
CA TYR A 33 -24.60 -6.36 15.16
C TYR A 33 -24.40 -4.90 14.71
N TYR A 34 -25.32 -4.39 13.89
CA TYR A 34 -25.27 -3.01 13.43
C TYR A 34 -26.19 -2.13 14.26
N LYS A 35 -25.68 -0.93 14.61
CA LYS A 35 -26.44 0.00 15.47
C LYS A 35 -27.70 0.57 14.80
N GLN A 36 -27.73 0.61 13.48
CA GLN A 36 -28.79 1.25 12.71
C GLN A 36 -29.19 0.41 11.51
N THR A 37 -30.46 0.46 11.15
CA THR A 37 -30.99 -0.08 9.89
C THR A 37 -31.73 1.05 9.19
N LEU A 38 -31.14 1.53 8.09
CA LEU A 38 -31.60 2.73 7.38
C LEU A 38 -32.44 2.38 6.14
N LEU A 39 -32.05 1.32 5.43
CA LEU A 39 -32.74 0.82 4.24
C LEU A 39 -33.30 -0.58 4.48
N ASP A 40 -34.34 -0.93 3.73
CA ASP A 40 -34.93 -2.27 3.67
C ASP A 40 -35.18 -2.89 5.07
N LYS A 41 -35.91 -2.11 5.92
CA LYS A 41 -36.12 -2.45 7.32
C LYS A 41 -36.98 -3.71 7.55
N GLU A 42 -37.71 -4.14 6.52
CA GLU A 42 -38.60 -5.31 6.58
C GLU A 42 -37.85 -6.63 6.41
N ASN A 43 -36.65 -6.59 5.84
CA ASN A 43 -35.82 -7.78 5.59
C ASN A 43 -34.71 -7.91 6.63
N THR A 44 -34.44 -9.13 7.06
CA THR A 44 -33.31 -9.43 7.96
C THR A 44 -31.96 -9.55 7.21
N PHE A 45 -31.99 -9.93 5.94
CA PHE A 45 -30.79 -10.06 5.11
C PHE A 45 -30.23 -8.70 4.63
N VAL A 46 -28.94 -8.66 4.33
CA VAL A 46 -28.25 -7.48 3.76
C VAL A 46 -27.87 -7.72 2.32
N ARG A 47 -28.15 -6.76 1.45
CA ARG A 47 -27.75 -6.78 0.02
C ARG A 47 -27.36 -5.38 -0.44
N ASP A 48 -26.19 -4.94 -0.02
CA ASP A 48 -25.64 -3.65 -0.42
C ASP A 48 -24.87 -3.76 -1.72
N SER A 49 -25.01 -2.76 -2.57
CA SER A 49 -24.28 -2.70 -3.85
C SER A 49 -23.89 -1.27 -4.21
N THR A 50 -22.62 -1.08 -4.52
CA THR A 50 -22.12 0.16 -5.10
C THR A 50 -21.42 -0.13 -6.41
N VAL A 51 -21.52 0.79 -7.38
CA VAL A 51 -20.88 0.66 -8.68
C VAL A 51 -20.07 1.92 -8.98
N TYR A 52 -18.85 1.71 -9.43
CA TYR A 52 -17.95 2.75 -9.94
C TYR A 52 -17.56 2.47 -11.38
N ILE A 53 -17.60 3.51 -12.21
CA ILE A 53 -17.06 3.50 -13.57
C ILE A 53 -16.20 4.74 -13.72
N GLY A 54 -14.93 4.56 -14.05
CA GLY A 54 -13.96 5.62 -14.29
C GLY A 54 -13.35 5.55 -15.68
N VAL A 55 -13.18 6.69 -16.31
CA VAL A 55 -12.43 6.84 -17.56
C VAL A 55 -11.41 7.94 -17.36
N LYS A 56 -10.13 7.60 -17.51
CA LYS A 56 -9.02 8.57 -17.45
C LYS A 56 -8.29 8.58 -18.79
N ASN A 57 -8.24 9.73 -19.43
CA ASN A 57 -7.48 9.97 -20.64
C ASN A 57 -6.31 10.89 -20.31
N THR A 58 -5.12 10.54 -20.76
CA THR A 58 -3.92 11.36 -20.55
C THR A 58 -3.22 11.55 -21.91
N ILE A 59 -2.89 12.77 -22.23
CA ILE A 59 -2.05 13.14 -23.35
C ILE A 59 -0.79 13.79 -22.85
N GLY A 60 0.36 13.41 -23.39
CA GLY A 60 1.65 13.97 -22.98
C GLY A 60 2.61 14.09 -24.15
N ILE A 61 3.52 15.04 -24.02
CA ILE A 61 4.64 15.24 -24.92
C ILE A 61 5.91 15.14 -24.08
N ALA A 62 6.82 14.26 -24.49
CA ALA A 62 8.08 14.02 -23.82
C ALA A 62 9.27 14.40 -24.72
N LEU A 63 10.22 15.12 -24.17
CA LEU A 63 11.57 15.28 -24.70
C LEU A 63 12.45 14.28 -23.96
N LEU A 64 13.05 13.36 -24.70
CA LEU A 64 13.85 12.30 -24.14
C LEU A 64 15.20 12.81 -23.62
N GLU A 65 15.71 12.18 -22.58
CA GLU A 65 17.07 12.42 -22.10
C GLU A 65 18.08 12.16 -23.21
N GLY A 66 19.00 13.11 -23.45
CA GLY A 66 19.97 13.01 -24.54
C GLY A 66 19.43 13.41 -25.90
N PHE A 67 18.25 14.01 -26.00
CA PHE A 67 17.68 14.54 -27.25
C PHE A 67 18.69 15.41 -28.02
N ASN A 68 19.48 16.19 -27.31
CA ASN A 68 20.65 16.88 -27.84
C ASN A 68 21.78 16.94 -26.79
N LYS A 69 22.96 17.40 -27.17
CA LYS A 69 24.14 17.47 -26.28
C LYS A 69 23.94 18.34 -25.02
N TYR A 70 22.91 19.18 -24.99
CA TYR A 70 22.58 20.06 -23.85
C TYR A 70 21.44 19.49 -22.98
N ALA A 71 20.58 18.64 -23.54
CA ALA A 71 19.44 18.05 -22.84
C ALA A 71 19.89 16.84 -22.01
N LYS A 72 20.46 17.12 -20.84
CA LYS A 72 20.92 16.09 -19.87
C LYS A 72 19.81 15.50 -19.02
N ALA A 73 18.56 15.87 -19.28
CA ALA A 73 17.37 15.38 -18.59
C ALA A 73 16.22 15.20 -19.58
N GLY A 74 15.36 14.23 -19.34
CA GLY A 74 14.07 14.07 -20.00
C GLY A 74 13.03 15.01 -19.36
N LEU A 75 12.21 15.65 -20.18
CA LEU A 75 11.12 16.51 -19.74
C LEU A 75 9.82 16.06 -20.40
N THR A 76 8.79 15.80 -19.58
CA THR A 76 7.45 15.48 -20.07
C THR A 76 6.47 16.54 -19.58
N ALA A 77 5.60 17.02 -20.46
CA ALA A 77 4.41 17.78 -20.09
C ALA A 77 3.17 16.94 -20.44
N PHE A 78 2.19 16.92 -19.56
CA PHE A 78 0.98 16.14 -19.78
C PHE A 78 -0.28 16.85 -19.28
N ALA A 79 -1.41 16.47 -19.87
CA ALA A 79 -2.74 16.82 -19.37
C ALA A 79 -3.56 15.55 -19.21
N SER A 80 -4.34 15.46 -18.16
CA SER A 80 -5.22 14.32 -17.91
C SER A 80 -6.64 14.78 -17.60
N HIS A 81 -7.60 14.03 -18.12
CA HIS A 81 -9.02 14.19 -17.86
C HIS A 81 -9.58 12.89 -17.30
N LYS A 82 -10.25 12.98 -16.16
CA LYS A 82 -10.87 11.83 -15.48
C LYS A 82 -12.36 12.09 -15.30
N LEU A 83 -13.16 11.15 -15.75
CA LEU A 83 -14.60 11.08 -15.53
C LEU A 83 -14.86 9.91 -14.58
N SER A 84 -15.57 10.17 -13.49
CA SER A 84 -15.95 9.17 -12.50
C SER A 84 -17.45 9.17 -12.32
N LYS A 85 -18.07 8.01 -12.43
CA LYS A 85 -19.51 7.81 -12.20
C LYS A 85 -19.68 6.81 -11.08
N TYR A 86 -20.45 7.18 -10.09
CA TYR A 86 -20.78 6.35 -8.93
C TYR A 86 -22.28 6.14 -8.88
N SER A 87 -22.69 4.92 -8.50
CA SER A 87 -24.08 4.58 -8.23
C SER A 87 -24.12 3.92 -6.87
N LEU A 88 -24.89 4.53 -5.96
CA LEU A 88 -25.09 4.07 -4.59
C LEU A 88 -26.55 3.63 -4.41
N MET A 89 -26.85 2.95 -3.31
CA MET A 89 -28.22 2.66 -2.92
C MET A 89 -28.97 3.96 -2.63
N SER A 90 -30.30 3.95 -2.80
CA SER A 90 -31.17 5.09 -2.53
C SER A 90 -32.23 4.69 -1.50
N LEU A 91 -32.80 5.69 -0.83
CA LEU A 91 -33.96 5.50 0.05
C LEU A 91 -35.20 4.99 -0.73
N ASP A 92 -35.27 5.31 -2.03
CA ASP A 92 -36.27 4.74 -2.94
C ASP A 92 -35.70 3.41 -3.51
N PRO A 93 -36.27 2.23 -3.16
CA PRO A 93 -35.78 0.94 -3.63
C PRO A 93 -35.74 0.77 -5.17
N LEU A 94 -36.49 1.59 -5.90
CA LEU A 94 -36.56 1.56 -7.35
C LEU A 94 -35.50 2.46 -8.01
N LYS A 95 -34.73 3.21 -7.23
CA LYS A 95 -33.73 4.16 -7.72
C LYS A 95 -32.33 3.86 -7.20
N GLN A 96 -31.37 4.54 -7.79
CA GLN A 96 -30.00 4.61 -7.32
C GLN A 96 -29.57 6.07 -7.28
N ASP A 97 -28.85 6.43 -6.22
CA ASP A 97 -28.25 7.75 -6.13
C ASP A 97 -27.00 7.77 -6.98
N LYS A 98 -26.95 8.72 -7.92
CA LYS A 98 -25.88 8.81 -8.93
C LYS A 98 -25.06 10.07 -8.74
N TYR A 99 -23.75 9.88 -8.68
CA TYR A 99 -22.77 10.96 -8.58
C TYR A 99 -21.87 10.92 -9.80
N ASN A 100 -21.56 12.11 -10.33
CA ASN A 100 -20.64 12.28 -11.45
C ASN A 100 -19.55 13.28 -11.04
N GLU A 101 -18.30 12.89 -11.17
CA GLU A 101 -17.16 13.77 -10.91
C GLU A 101 -16.31 13.87 -12.17
N THR A 102 -15.94 15.10 -12.49
CA THR A 102 -15.01 15.43 -13.57
C THR A 102 -13.79 16.09 -12.97
N GLU A 103 -12.61 15.65 -13.38
CA GLU A 103 -11.34 16.15 -12.91
C GLU A 103 -10.40 16.39 -14.10
N ILE A 104 -9.77 17.57 -14.16
CA ILE A 104 -8.77 17.90 -15.17
C ILE A 104 -7.49 18.32 -14.45
N TYR A 105 -6.38 17.69 -14.82
CA TYR A 105 -5.05 17.99 -14.29
C TYR A 105 -4.10 18.36 -15.41
N ILE A 106 -3.15 19.24 -15.11
CA ILE A 106 -1.97 19.51 -15.94
C ILE A 106 -0.75 19.18 -15.09
N GLY A 107 0.22 18.54 -15.69
CA GLY A 107 1.43 18.13 -14.97
C GLY A 107 2.67 18.10 -15.83
N GLY A 108 3.77 17.88 -15.15
CA GLY A 108 5.08 17.71 -15.77
C GLY A 108 5.92 16.69 -15.03
N GLU A 109 6.86 16.13 -15.75
CA GLU A 109 7.82 15.16 -15.23
C GLU A 109 9.21 15.54 -15.71
N LEU A 110 10.18 15.52 -14.80
CA LEU A 110 11.59 15.72 -15.06
C LEU A 110 12.33 14.45 -14.62
N THR A 111 13.11 13.86 -15.52
CA THR A 111 13.82 12.61 -15.24
C THR A 111 15.23 12.62 -15.76
N LYS A 112 16.17 12.05 -15.01
CA LYS A 112 17.53 11.75 -15.43
C LYS A 112 17.88 10.35 -14.98
N LYS A 113 18.07 9.45 -15.96
CA LYS A 113 18.40 8.03 -15.73
C LYS A 113 19.81 7.67 -16.22
N GLN A 114 20.39 8.47 -17.11
CA GLN A 114 21.71 8.22 -17.66
C GLN A 114 22.83 8.71 -16.72
N GLY A 115 23.94 7.98 -16.77
CA GLY A 115 25.09 8.21 -15.90
C GLY A 115 25.12 7.25 -14.71
N ASN A 116 26.23 7.28 -13.95
CA ASN A 116 26.44 6.33 -12.85
C ASN A 116 26.39 6.99 -11.47
N PHE A 117 26.41 8.33 -11.42
CA PHE A 117 26.58 9.06 -10.16
C PHE A 117 25.25 9.66 -9.65
N LEU A 118 24.51 10.34 -10.54
CA LEU A 118 23.30 11.08 -10.17
C LEU A 118 22.13 10.71 -11.06
N HIS A 119 21.09 10.16 -10.45
CA HIS A 119 19.78 10.00 -11.04
C HIS A 119 18.78 10.85 -10.28
N TYR A 120 17.76 11.34 -10.95
CA TYR A 120 16.64 12.01 -10.29
C TYR A 120 15.38 11.86 -11.10
N HIS A 121 14.28 11.91 -10.39
CA HIS A 121 12.94 11.91 -10.95
C HIS A 121 12.07 12.87 -10.15
N ALA A 122 11.35 13.73 -10.83
CA ALA A 122 10.36 14.60 -10.23
C ALA A 122 9.12 14.63 -11.11
N ILE A 123 7.95 14.49 -10.52
CA ILE A 123 6.66 14.57 -11.21
C ILE A 123 5.72 15.45 -10.38
N GLY A 124 4.96 16.29 -11.06
CA GLY A 124 3.97 17.13 -10.41
C GLY A 124 2.74 17.28 -11.28
N GLU A 125 1.57 17.33 -10.65
CA GLU A 125 0.31 17.66 -11.31
C GLU A 125 -0.52 18.61 -10.44
N VAL A 126 -1.28 19.48 -11.09
CA VAL A 126 -2.17 20.46 -10.47
C VAL A 126 -3.56 20.35 -11.09
N GLY A 127 -4.57 20.34 -10.25
CA GLY A 127 -5.97 20.31 -10.64
C GLY A 127 -6.46 21.65 -11.18
N MET A 128 -6.95 21.64 -12.43
CA MET A 128 -7.35 22.84 -13.16
C MET A 128 -8.87 23.03 -13.22
N ALA A 129 -9.63 21.94 -13.21
CA ALA A 129 -11.10 22.05 -13.33
C ALA A 129 -11.84 20.90 -12.65
N GLY A 130 -13.12 21.14 -12.35
CA GLY A 130 -14.02 20.20 -11.71
C GLY A 130 -13.64 19.92 -10.25
N LYS A 131 -13.76 18.69 -9.79
CA LYS A 131 -13.38 18.29 -8.43
C LYS A 131 -11.87 18.37 -8.18
N ALA A 132 -11.06 18.51 -9.24
CA ALA A 132 -9.61 18.67 -9.13
C ALA A 132 -9.17 20.05 -8.62
N ILE A 133 -10.01 21.09 -8.68
CA ILE A 133 -9.62 22.45 -8.31
C ILE A 133 -9.04 22.50 -6.89
N GLY A 134 -7.82 23.08 -6.78
CA GLY A 134 -7.07 23.17 -5.52
C GLY A 134 -6.41 21.86 -5.08
N GLN A 135 -6.49 20.80 -5.85
CA GLN A 135 -5.70 19.58 -5.64
C GLN A 135 -4.35 19.72 -6.36
N PHE A 136 -3.33 19.16 -5.76
CA PHE A 136 -2.03 18.96 -6.40
C PHE A 136 -1.29 17.76 -5.80
N ASP A 137 -0.36 17.21 -6.55
CA ASP A 137 0.54 16.14 -6.14
C ASP A 137 1.92 16.38 -6.76
N VAL A 138 2.94 16.55 -5.94
CA VAL A 138 4.33 16.71 -6.38
C VAL A 138 5.19 15.71 -5.62
N LYS A 139 5.93 14.90 -6.38
CA LYS A 139 6.83 13.88 -5.85
C LYS A 139 8.18 14.00 -6.54
N GLY A 140 9.23 13.72 -5.78
CA GLY A 140 10.56 13.66 -6.36
C GLY A 140 11.48 12.76 -5.58
N ASP A 141 12.45 12.23 -6.27
CA ASP A 141 13.56 11.48 -5.71
C ASP A 141 14.87 11.86 -6.37
N ILE A 142 15.93 11.79 -5.58
CA ILE A 142 17.33 11.98 -6.00
C ILE A 142 18.09 10.77 -5.51
N ASP A 143 18.80 10.09 -6.41
CA ASP A 143 19.66 8.94 -6.15
C ASP A 143 21.10 9.29 -6.48
N LEU A 144 21.94 9.28 -5.45
CA LEU A 144 23.39 9.52 -5.55
C LEU A 144 24.15 8.21 -5.33
N ASN A 145 24.86 7.77 -6.35
CA ASN A 145 25.68 6.56 -6.32
C ASN A 145 27.14 6.92 -6.16
N ILE A 146 27.66 6.81 -4.94
CA ILE A 146 29.01 7.23 -4.57
C ILE A 146 29.92 6.00 -4.56
N PRO A 147 30.89 5.89 -5.46
CA PRO A 147 31.88 4.80 -5.41
C PRO A 147 32.73 4.95 -4.15
N LEU A 148 32.77 3.90 -3.33
CA LEU A 148 33.54 3.84 -2.09
C LEU A 148 34.39 2.55 -2.09
N TRP A 149 35.68 2.67 -2.34
CA TRP A 149 36.62 1.55 -2.49
C TRP A 149 36.18 0.54 -3.55
N LYS A 150 35.74 -0.64 -3.14
CA LYS A 150 35.25 -1.72 -4.03
C LYS A 150 33.73 -1.83 -4.08
N ASP A 151 33.02 -0.86 -3.49
CA ASP A 151 31.58 -0.85 -3.37
C ASP A 151 30.97 0.47 -3.87
N THR A 152 29.68 0.50 -3.95
CA THR A 152 28.91 1.73 -4.23
C THR A 152 27.94 1.96 -3.06
N VAL A 153 28.04 3.15 -2.48
CA VAL A 153 27.07 3.64 -1.50
C VAL A 153 26.00 4.42 -2.26
N SER A 154 24.77 3.96 -2.21
CA SER A 154 23.62 4.67 -2.77
C SER A 154 22.93 5.46 -1.67
N VAL A 155 22.75 6.76 -1.90
CA VAL A 155 22.00 7.68 -1.03
C VAL A 155 20.82 8.20 -1.81
N ILE A 156 19.60 7.88 -1.34
CA ILE A 156 18.37 8.30 -2.00
C ILE A 156 17.62 9.25 -1.06
N ALA A 157 17.23 10.41 -1.56
CA ALA A 157 16.31 11.31 -0.88
C ALA A 157 14.99 11.34 -1.66
N ARG A 158 13.86 11.19 -0.97
CA ARG A 158 12.51 11.24 -1.54
C ARG A 158 11.70 12.33 -0.85
N GLY A 159 10.94 13.07 -1.62
CA GLY A 159 10.01 14.08 -1.13
C GLY A 159 8.65 13.96 -1.81
N GLU A 160 7.61 14.17 -1.04
CA GLU A 160 6.24 14.27 -1.54
C GLU A 160 5.52 15.42 -0.84
N ILE A 161 4.78 16.22 -1.61
CA ILE A 161 3.83 17.20 -1.10
C ILE A 161 2.55 17.09 -1.91
N SER A 162 1.43 16.91 -1.25
CA SER A 162 0.15 16.76 -1.93
C SER A 162 -0.99 17.42 -1.15
N ASN A 163 -2.02 17.82 -1.88
CA ASN A 163 -3.27 18.33 -1.35
C ASN A 163 -4.40 17.68 -2.12
N LYS A 164 -5.06 16.69 -1.53
CA LYS A 164 -6.03 15.84 -2.22
C LYS A 164 -7.35 15.77 -1.48
N LEU A 165 -8.43 15.74 -2.23
CA LEU A 165 -9.74 15.47 -1.67
C LEU A 165 -9.80 14.02 -1.17
N ALA A 166 -10.48 13.79 -0.05
CA ALA A 166 -10.71 12.45 0.46
C ALA A 166 -11.38 11.54 -0.60
N PRO A 167 -11.10 10.24 -0.62
CA PRO A 167 -11.71 9.30 -1.57
C PRO A 167 -13.24 9.39 -1.58
N PHE A 168 -13.85 9.16 -2.75
CA PHE A 168 -15.30 9.30 -2.92
C PHE A 168 -16.09 8.55 -1.85
N TYR A 169 -15.76 7.29 -1.59
CA TYR A 169 -16.49 6.48 -0.60
C TYR A 169 -16.27 6.89 0.87
N MET A 170 -15.32 7.75 1.16
CA MET A 170 -15.21 8.41 2.45
C MET A 170 -16.11 9.65 2.55
N ARG A 171 -16.47 10.24 1.42
CA ARG A 171 -17.37 11.40 1.37
C ARG A 171 -18.84 11.00 1.18
N HIS A 172 -19.09 9.94 0.42
CA HIS A 172 -20.44 9.49 0.07
C HIS A 172 -20.50 7.96 0.13
N TYR A 173 -21.40 7.44 0.92
CA TYR A 173 -21.67 6.00 0.99
C TYR A 173 -23.09 5.73 1.47
N HIS A 174 -23.83 4.87 0.75
CA HIS A 174 -25.21 4.51 1.06
C HIS A 174 -25.35 3.00 1.06
N SER A 175 -25.76 2.46 2.20
CA SER A 175 -26.00 1.05 2.41
C SER A 175 -27.12 0.83 3.43
N LYS A 176 -27.47 -0.42 3.68
CA LYS A 176 -28.51 -0.77 4.65
C LYS A 176 -28.22 -0.26 6.05
N HIS A 177 -26.95 -0.30 6.50
CA HIS A 177 -26.56 0.01 7.87
C HIS A 177 -25.67 1.25 7.99
N PHE A 178 -25.18 1.78 6.88
CA PHE A 178 -24.27 2.93 6.86
C PHE A 178 -24.72 3.94 5.82
N TRP A 179 -24.76 5.20 6.22
CA TRP A 179 -25.14 6.30 5.35
C TRP A 179 -24.39 7.56 5.74
N TRP A 180 -23.67 8.13 4.79
CA TRP A 180 -23.06 9.45 4.95
C TRP A 180 -22.91 10.16 3.62
N ASP A 181 -23.02 11.47 3.69
CA ASP A 181 -22.74 12.44 2.63
C ASP A 181 -22.04 13.62 3.28
N ASP A 182 -20.70 13.61 3.26
CA ASP A 182 -19.89 14.57 3.99
C ASP A 182 -19.05 15.43 3.02
N ASP A 183 -19.03 16.72 3.31
CA ASP A 183 -18.16 17.68 2.61
C ASP A 183 -16.85 17.81 3.40
N MET A 184 -15.85 17.03 2.96
CA MET A 184 -14.56 16.93 3.63
C MET A 184 -13.56 17.94 3.05
N ASP A 185 -12.72 18.49 3.90
CA ASP A 185 -11.56 19.28 3.50
C ASP A 185 -10.53 18.40 2.76
N LYS A 186 -9.68 19.05 1.99
CA LYS A 186 -8.56 18.37 1.36
C LYS A 186 -7.51 17.98 2.41
N GLU A 187 -7.01 16.76 2.28
CA GLU A 187 -5.90 16.28 3.05
C GLU A 187 -4.59 16.81 2.47
N PHE A 188 -3.90 17.61 3.29
CA PHE A 188 -2.57 18.13 2.92
C PHE A 188 -1.51 17.25 3.55
N ARG A 189 -0.64 16.67 2.70
CA ARG A 189 0.39 15.71 3.10
C ARG A 189 1.76 16.19 2.66
N THR A 190 2.73 16.10 3.57
CA THR A 190 4.14 16.29 3.28
C THR A 190 4.91 15.09 3.80
N ARG A 191 5.74 14.47 2.95
CA ARG A 191 6.61 13.34 3.32
C ARG A 191 8.03 13.61 2.85
N ILE A 192 8.99 13.34 3.72
CA ILE A 192 10.43 13.35 3.41
C ILE A 192 11.01 12.04 3.90
N GLU A 193 11.77 11.38 3.05
CA GLU A 193 12.41 10.10 3.33
C GLU A 193 13.84 10.09 2.80
N GLY A 194 14.77 9.58 3.59
CA GLY A 194 16.15 9.30 3.20
C GLY A 194 16.44 7.80 3.26
N GLU A 195 17.22 7.30 2.30
CA GLU A 195 17.67 5.91 2.26
C GLU A 195 19.17 5.86 1.99
N LEU A 196 19.88 5.05 2.77
CA LEU A 196 21.29 4.70 2.58
C LEU A 196 21.38 3.21 2.28
N SER A 197 22.03 2.82 1.19
CA SER A 197 22.21 1.43 0.79
C SER A 197 23.65 1.12 0.43
N ILE A 198 24.17 -0.01 0.94
CA ILE A 198 25.49 -0.55 0.64
C ILE A 198 25.32 -2.00 0.21
N ALA A 199 25.29 -2.24 -1.09
CA ALA A 199 24.85 -3.51 -1.67
C ALA A 199 25.72 -4.71 -1.24
N ASN A 200 27.06 -4.57 -1.25
CA ASN A 200 27.96 -5.67 -0.87
C ASN A 200 27.92 -5.99 0.62
N TRP A 201 27.47 -5.05 1.46
CA TRP A 201 27.30 -5.28 2.89
C TRP A 201 25.91 -5.85 3.23
N GLY A 202 25.00 -5.89 2.24
CA GLY A 202 23.62 -6.28 2.47
C GLY A 202 22.88 -5.32 3.39
N THR A 203 23.33 -4.04 3.47
CA THR A 203 22.82 -3.04 4.42
C THR A 203 21.95 -2.02 3.71
N ARG A 204 20.75 -1.77 4.26
CA ARG A 204 19.88 -0.67 3.84
C ARG A 204 19.26 -0.03 5.08
N LEU A 205 19.42 1.27 5.19
CA LEU A 205 18.77 2.09 6.23
C LEU A 205 17.88 3.11 5.55
N ARG A 206 16.62 3.18 5.98
CA ARG A 206 15.64 4.15 5.50
C ARG A 206 14.99 4.83 6.70
N ALA A 207 14.86 6.14 6.65
CA ALA A 207 14.16 6.91 7.68
C ALA A 207 13.34 8.01 7.02
N GLY A 208 12.18 8.31 7.58
CA GLY A 208 11.28 9.31 7.04
C GLY A 208 10.35 9.91 8.07
N VAL A 209 9.85 11.07 7.72
CA VAL A 209 8.81 11.78 8.46
C VAL A 209 7.71 12.17 7.49
N GLU A 210 6.49 11.98 7.93
CA GLU A 210 5.28 12.34 7.21
C GLU A 210 4.40 13.20 8.10
N ASN A 211 3.88 14.30 7.55
CA ASN A 211 2.96 15.19 8.23
C ASN A 211 1.69 15.32 7.41
N ILE A 212 0.54 15.07 8.04
CA ILE A 212 -0.76 15.01 7.39
C ILE A 212 -1.71 15.96 8.12
N LYS A 213 -2.23 16.95 7.42
CA LYS A 213 -3.30 17.82 7.92
C LYS A 213 -4.64 17.34 7.36
N ASN A 214 -5.69 17.40 8.17
CA ASN A 214 -7.03 16.90 7.84
C ASN A 214 -7.01 15.39 7.51
N TYR A 215 -6.25 14.61 8.26
CA TYR A 215 -6.19 13.14 8.08
C TYR A 215 -7.58 12.53 8.19
N THR A 216 -7.98 11.76 7.18
CA THR A 216 -9.30 11.12 7.11
C THR A 216 -9.22 9.67 7.58
N TYR A 217 -10.07 9.28 8.50
CA TYR A 217 -10.11 7.95 9.11
C TYR A 217 -11.56 7.53 9.43
N PHE A 218 -11.75 6.27 9.76
CA PHE A 218 -13.03 5.78 10.29
C PHE A 218 -12.98 5.75 11.82
N ASN A 219 -13.89 6.49 12.44
CA ASN A 219 -13.97 6.61 13.89
C ASN A 219 -14.53 5.35 14.56
N GLN A 220 -14.73 5.39 15.88
CA GLN A 220 -15.24 4.26 16.68
C GLN A 220 -16.65 3.79 16.32
N GLN A 221 -17.41 4.56 15.55
CA GLN A 221 -18.72 4.22 15.01
C GLN A 221 -18.64 3.64 13.60
N ALA A 222 -17.43 3.46 13.06
CA ALA A 222 -17.16 3.12 11.66
C ALA A 222 -17.71 4.14 10.65
N LEU A 223 -17.78 5.41 11.06
CA LEU A 223 -18.13 6.55 10.22
C LEU A 223 -16.86 7.33 9.86
N PRO A 224 -16.77 7.92 8.67
CA PRO A 224 -15.64 8.72 8.29
C PRO A 224 -15.56 10.01 9.12
N GLU A 225 -14.35 10.37 9.48
CA GLU A 225 -14.05 11.56 10.27
C GLU A 225 -12.72 12.16 9.84
N GLN A 226 -12.57 13.48 9.96
CA GLN A 226 -11.30 14.15 9.72
C GLN A 226 -10.71 14.70 11.02
N LYS A 227 -9.43 14.37 11.25
CA LYS A 227 -8.68 14.91 12.36
C LYS A 227 -8.44 16.40 12.14
N GLY A 228 -8.91 17.25 13.05
CA GLY A 228 -8.49 18.64 13.12
C GLY A 228 -7.00 18.75 13.48
N GLY A 229 -6.26 19.58 12.74
CA GLY A 229 -4.84 19.78 12.95
C GLY A 229 -3.94 18.78 12.20
N SER A 230 -2.67 18.69 12.61
CA SER A 230 -1.65 17.86 11.98
C SER A 230 -1.46 16.53 12.71
N LEU A 231 -1.33 15.48 11.95
CA LEU A 231 -0.88 14.16 12.37
C LEU A 231 0.52 13.93 11.82
N GLN A 232 1.48 13.57 12.66
CA GLN A 232 2.84 13.29 12.24
C GLN A 232 3.16 11.80 12.44
N VAL A 233 3.81 11.19 11.45
CA VAL A 233 4.35 9.83 11.53
C VAL A 233 5.85 9.89 11.28
N VAL A 234 6.62 9.30 12.18
CA VAL A 234 8.07 9.09 12.01
C VAL A 234 8.30 7.59 11.83
N SER A 235 9.15 7.21 10.90
CA SER A 235 9.50 5.81 10.66
C SER A 235 10.97 5.63 10.35
N ALA A 236 11.53 4.50 10.76
CA ALA A 236 12.84 4.03 10.39
C ALA A 236 12.77 2.54 10.05
N CYS A 237 13.44 2.13 8.98
CA CYS A 237 13.55 0.74 8.56
C CYS A 237 15.01 0.38 8.35
N PHE A 238 15.46 -0.68 8.99
CA PHE A 238 16.81 -1.21 8.86
C PHE A 238 16.75 -2.63 8.32
N ASN A 239 17.36 -2.85 7.16
CA ASN A 239 17.56 -4.17 6.58
C ASN A 239 19.03 -4.52 6.63
N GLN A 240 19.35 -5.74 7.06
CA GLN A 240 20.71 -6.26 7.09
C GLN A 240 20.72 -7.75 6.76
N ASP A 241 21.43 -8.09 5.69
CA ASP A 241 21.62 -9.46 5.25
C ASP A 241 23.03 -9.92 5.60
N PHE A 242 23.12 -11.06 6.27
CA PHE A 242 24.41 -11.71 6.57
C PHE A 242 24.53 -13.01 5.79
N LYS A 243 25.72 -13.26 5.27
CA LYS A 243 26.04 -14.51 4.57
C LYS A 243 27.40 -15.02 5.01
N VAL A 244 27.40 -16.22 5.61
CA VAL A 244 28.63 -16.92 6.04
C VAL A 244 28.59 -18.36 5.51
N GLY A 245 29.31 -18.63 4.44
CA GLY A 245 29.31 -19.94 3.80
C GLY A 245 27.93 -20.29 3.24
N ILE A 246 27.32 -21.35 3.78
CA ILE A 246 25.98 -21.81 3.40
C ILE A 246 24.87 -21.13 4.23
N PHE A 247 25.23 -20.43 5.32
CA PHE A 247 24.28 -19.81 6.24
C PHE A 247 23.97 -18.39 5.80
N HIS A 248 22.70 -18.05 5.85
CA HIS A 248 22.15 -16.74 5.54
C HIS A 248 21.22 -16.30 6.66
N LEU A 249 21.23 -15.01 6.95
CA LEU A 249 20.30 -14.38 7.88
C LEU A 249 19.88 -13.02 7.31
N ASP A 250 18.63 -12.96 6.85
CA ASP A 250 18.02 -11.72 6.36
C ASP A 250 17.22 -11.09 7.51
N ASN A 251 17.45 -9.80 7.76
CA ASN A 251 16.81 -9.09 8.86
C ASN A 251 16.12 -7.83 8.34
N GLU A 252 14.92 -7.58 8.84
CA GLU A 252 14.22 -6.31 8.71
C GLU A 252 13.71 -5.88 10.06
N VAL A 253 14.03 -4.65 10.44
CA VAL A 253 13.58 -3.99 11.66
C VAL A 253 12.89 -2.70 11.26
N ILE A 254 11.63 -2.54 11.58
CA ILE A 254 10.84 -1.34 11.34
C ILE A 254 10.45 -0.74 12.68
N TRP A 255 10.84 0.50 12.91
CA TRP A 255 10.35 1.33 13.99
C TRP A 255 9.51 2.45 13.43
N GLN A 256 8.35 2.72 14.05
CA GLN A 256 7.46 3.78 13.63
C GLN A 256 6.67 4.35 14.81
N LYS A 257 6.30 5.61 14.71
CA LYS A 257 5.52 6.28 15.74
C LYS A 257 4.58 7.32 15.14
N SER A 258 3.32 7.25 15.51
CA SER A 258 2.33 8.28 15.25
C SER A 258 2.33 9.30 16.40
N SER A 259 2.15 10.58 16.08
CA SER A 259 1.96 11.63 17.09
C SER A 259 0.61 11.52 17.83
N ASP A 260 -0.33 10.76 17.26
CA ASP A 260 -1.64 10.54 17.84
C ASP A 260 -2.07 9.08 17.60
N GLN A 261 -1.82 8.24 18.59
CA GLN A 261 -2.15 6.82 18.57
C GLN A 261 -3.67 6.55 18.69
N ALA A 262 -4.44 7.54 19.16
CA ALA A 262 -5.89 7.40 19.25
C ALA A 262 -6.56 7.52 17.86
N VAL A 263 -5.92 8.21 16.91
CA VAL A 263 -6.41 8.42 15.54
C VAL A 263 -5.74 7.47 14.55
N LEU A 264 -4.43 7.25 14.71
CA LEU A 264 -3.64 6.34 13.88
C LEU A 264 -2.79 5.43 14.77
N PRO A 265 -3.38 4.35 15.30
CA PRO A 265 -2.65 3.37 16.08
C PRO A 265 -1.71 2.57 15.20
N LEU A 266 -0.43 2.52 15.59
CA LEU A 266 0.61 1.79 14.87
C LEU A 266 1.43 0.93 15.86
N PRO A 267 1.84 -0.28 15.48
CA PRO A 267 2.83 -1.01 16.27
C PRO A 267 4.16 -0.27 16.22
N GLU A 268 4.77 0.02 17.37
CA GLU A 268 6.01 0.80 17.43
C GLU A 268 7.19 0.06 16.81
N LEU A 269 7.22 -1.27 16.92
CA LEU A 269 8.29 -2.10 16.38
C LEU A 269 7.71 -3.30 15.63
N SER A 270 8.22 -3.54 14.42
CA SER A 270 7.95 -4.74 13.63
C SER A 270 9.26 -5.37 13.20
N LEU A 271 9.35 -6.69 13.34
CA LEU A 271 10.55 -7.48 13.08
C LEU A 271 10.24 -8.60 12.09
N TYR A 272 11.14 -8.78 11.13
CA TYR A 272 11.21 -9.96 10.30
C TYR A 272 12.64 -10.49 10.28
N HIS A 273 12.79 -11.76 10.59
CA HIS A 273 14.07 -12.47 10.55
C HIS A 273 13.88 -13.76 9.79
N ASN A 274 14.78 -14.04 8.86
CA ASN A 274 14.78 -15.25 8.06
C ASN A 274 16.17 -15.88 8.11
N PHE A 275 16.31 -16.95 8.87
CA PHE A 275 17.55 -17.73 8.96
C PHE A 275 17.42 -18.96 8.06
N TYR A 276 18.38 -19.16 7.15
CA TYR A 276 18.36 -20.33 6.26
C TYR A 276 19.77 -20.79 5.88
N MET A 277 19.84 -22.08 5.54
CA MET A 277 20.99 -22.69 4.90
C MET A 277 20.66 -22.90 3.42
N GLN A 278 21.61 -22.53 2.56
CA GLN A 278 21.50 -22.75 1.11
C GLN A 278 22.72 -23.47 0.59
N PHE A 279 22.50 -24.62 -0.02
CA PHE A 279 23.57 -25.45 -0.56
C PHE A 279 23.10 -26.24 -1.79
N LYS A 280 24.05 -26.85 -2.51
CA LYS A 280 23.78 -27.65 -3.70
C LYS A 280 24.11 -29.11 -3.47
N LEU A 281 23.21 -29.99 -3.88
CA LEU A 281 23.37 -31.45 -3.89
C LEU A 281 23.38 -32.01 -5.31
N ALA A 282 23.56 -33.32 -5.43
CA ALA A 282 23.53 -34.09 -6.69
C ALA A 282 24.40 -33.46 -7.79
N LYS A 283 25.70 -33.30 -7.53
CA LYS A 283 26.68 -32.64 -8.45
C LYS A 283 26.25 -31.21 -8.86
N LYS A 284 25.69 -30.45 -7.92
CA LYS A 284 25.22 -29.05 -8.07
C LYS A 284 23.92 -28.88 -8.88
N VAL A 285 23.20 -29.97 -9.18
CA VAL A 285 21.96 -29.92 -9.96
C VAL A 285 20.76 -29.55 -9.07
N LEU A 286 20.75 -29.99 -7.81
CA LEU A 286 19.69 -29.72 -6.84
C LEU A 286 20.15 -28.59 -5.90
N SER A 287 19.50 -27.45 -5.93
CA SER A 287 19.64 -26.39 -4.92
C SER A 287 18.65 -26.61 -3.80
N VAL A 288 19.15 -26.64 -2.57
CA VAL A 288 18.37 -26.88 -1.35
C VAL A 288 18.46 -25.62 -0.48
N GLN A 289 17.33 -25.15 -0.01
CA GLN A 289 17.22 -24.10 1.00
C GLN A 289 16.36 -24.62 2.16
N LEU A 290 16.92 -24.68 3.35
CA LEU A 290 16.22 -25.04 4.59
C LEU A 290 16.27 -23.86 5.53
N GLY A 291 15.12 -23.44 6.04
CA GLY A 291 15.10 -22.23 6.85
C GLY A 291 13.91 -22.12 7.79
N ALA A 292 14.00 -21.11 8.62
CA ALA A 292 12.92 -20.65 9.49
C ALA A 292 12.80 -19.12 9.38
N ASP A 293 11.59 -18.62 9.29
CA ASP A 293 11.31 -17.19 9.40
C ASP A 293 10.47 -16.88 10.64
N VAL A 294 10.69 -15.70 11.18
CA VAL A 294 9.98 -15.15 12.35
C VAL A 294 9.44 -13.79 11.98
N ARG A 295 8.17 -13.56 12.27
CA ARG A 295 7.51 -12.25 12.20
C ARG A 295 6.98 -11.88 13.55
N TYR A 296 7.26 -10.65 13.96
CA TYR A 296 6.83 -10.10 15.25
C TYR A 296 6.48 -8.64 15.10
N PHE A 297 5.48 -8.18 15.82
CA PHE A 297 5.21 -6.77 16.05
C PHE A 297 4.75 -6.54 17.50
N THR A 298 5.07 -5.37 18.02
CA THR A 298 4.67 -4.96 19.35
C THR A 298 3.15 -4.84 19.47
N LYS A 299 2.63 -4.98 20.66
CA LYS A 299 1.21 -4.81 20.94
C LYS A 299 0.77 -3.38 20.63
N TYR A 300 -0.42 -3.26 20.10
CA TYR A 300 -1.08 -1.99 19.83
C TYR A 300 -2.60 -2.19 19.68
N ASP A 301 -3.35 -1.10 19.79
CA ASP A 301 -4.80 -1.06 19.60
C ASP A 301 -5.14 -1.06 18.10
N ALA A 302 -4.98 -2.18 17.42
CA ALA A 302 -5.19 -2.26 15.99
C ALA A 302 -6.63 -1.88 15.62
N PRO A 303 -6.84 -1.22 14.47
CA PRO A 303 -8.18 -0.97 13.95
C PRO A 303 -8.96 -2.26 13.75
N ALA A 304 -10.24 -2.25 14.13
CA ALA A 304 -11.17 -3.34 13.86
C ALA A 304 -11.62 -3.31 12.39
N TYR A 305 -12.13 -4.42 11.90
CA TYR A 305 -12.62 -4.52 10.52
C TYR A 305 -14.15 -4.51 10.50
N MET A 306 -14.73 -3.65 9.64
CA MET A 306 -16.17 -3.55 9.40
C MET A 306 -16.55 -4.26 8.09
N PRO A 307 -17.19 -5.44 8.14
CA PRO A 307 -17.50 -6.22 6.94
C PRO A 307 -18.41 -5.49 5.94
N ALA A 308 -19.40 -4.73 6.43
CA ALA A 308 -20.37 -4.04 5.56
C ALA A 308 -19.72 -2.95 4.68
N THR A 309 -18.72 -2.24 5.20
CA THR A 309 -18.00 -1.20 4.45
C THR A 309 -16.69 -1.69 3.87
N GLN A 310 -16.19 -2.87 4.30
CA GLN A 310 -14.87 -3.41 4.02
C GLN A 310 -13.72 -2.45 4.40
N GLN A 311 -13.92 -1.69 5.47
CA GLN A 311 -12.96 -0.71 5.96
C GLN A 311 -12.49 -1.06 7.38
N PHE A 312 -11.26 -0.64 7.69
CA PHE A 312 -10.77 -0.64 9.06
C PHE A 312 -11.23 0.63 9.78
N TYR A 313 -11.64 0.49 11.03
CA TYR A 313 -12.14 1.57 11.87
C TYR A 313 -11.54 1.50 13.28
N LEU A 314 -11.51 2.61 13.99
CA LEU A 314 -11.02 2.64 15.37
C LEU A 314 -11.92 1.80 16.28
N GLN A 315 -11.31 0.96 17.11
CA GLN A 315 -12.05 0.15 18.08
C GLN A 315 -12.81 1.06 19.05
N PRO A 316 -14.08 0.73 19.42
CA PRO A 316 -14.75 1.34 20.55
C PRO A 316 -13.94 1.15 21.84
N GLU A 317 -13.99 2.11 22.75
CA GLU A 317 -13.30 2.00 24.05
C GLU A 317 -13.81 0.82 24.86
N GLU A 318 -15.11 0.54 24.78
CA GLU A 318 -15.70 -0.65 25.40
C GLU A 318 -15.35 -1.90 24.60
N GLY A 319 -14.69 -2.85 25.25
CA GLY A 319 -14.27 -4.11 24.60
C GLY A 319 -13.01 -4.02 23.71
N LYS A 320 -12.25 -2.95 23.82
CA LYS A 320 -11.00 -2.73 23.08
C LYS A 320 -9.98 -3.85 23.35
N VAL A 321 -9.36 -4.35 22.32
CA VAL A 321 -8.43 -5.47 22.36
C VAL A 321 -7.11 -5.08 21.71
N GLU A 322 -6.02 -5.21 22.47
CA GLU A 322 -4.66 -5.13 21.91
C GLU A 322 -4.29 -6.41 21.18
N ILE A 323 -3.74 -6.28 19.99
CA ILE A 323 -3.15 -7.38 19.24
C ILE A 323 -1.63 -7.21 19.08
N GLY A 324 -0.94 -8.32 18.80
CA GLY A 324 0.52 -8.34 18.66
C GLY A 324 1.23 -8.86 19.91
N GLY A 325 2.56 -8.67 19.98
CA GLY A 325 3.39 -9.23 21.03
C GLY A 325 3.56 -10.75 20.93
N TYR A 326 3.20 -11.34 19.81
CA TYR A 326 3.26 -12.77 19.53
C TYR A 326 4.13 -13.04 18.29
N PRO A 327 5.23 -13.78 18.40
CA PRO A 327 6.03 -14.16 17.24
C PRO A 327 5.34 -15.26 16.44
N ILE A 328 5.25 -15.09 15.12
CA ILE A 328 4.79 -16.10 14.18
C ILE A 328 6.01 -16.73 13.56
N VAL A 329 6.20 -18.04 13.80
CA VAL A 329 7.37 -18.80 13.32
C VAL A 329 6.93 -19.79 12.24
N ASN A 330 7.63 -19.78 11.13
CA ASN A 330 7.47 -20.75 10.06
C ASN A 330 8.78 -21.51 9.86
N VAL A 331 8.71 -22.78 9.46
CA VAL A 331 9.87 -23.55 9.00
C VAL A 331 9.60 -24.08 7.61
N TYR A 332 10.62 -24.08 6.75
CA TYR A 332 10.41 -24.41 5.36
C TYR A 332 11.62 -25.12 4.72
N ALA A 333 11.33 -25.83 3.64
CA ALA A 333 12.30 -26.41 2.73
C ALA A 333 11.92 -26.02 1.28
N ASN A 334 12.84 -25.45 0.55
CA ASN A 334 12.73 -25.18 -0.87
C ASN A 334 13.76 -26.03 -1.62
N LEU A 335 13.29 -26.75 -2.62
CA LEU A 335 14.11 -27.63 -3.47
C LEU A 335 13.97 -27.15 -4.91
N HIS A 336 15.08 -26.75 -5.53
CA HIS A 336 15.06 -26.29 -6.92
C HIS A 336 15.93 -27.21 -7.79
N LEU A 337 15.24 -27.95 -8.66
CA LEU A 337 15.83 -28.90 -9.59
C LEU A 337 15.59 -28.43 -11.02
N LYS A 338 16.63 -27.92 -11.68
CA LYS A 338 16.57 -27.36 -13.05
C LYS A 338 15.42 -26.34 -13.16
N ARG A 339 14.31 -26.68 -13.82
CA ARG A 339 13.13 -25.82 -14.07
C ARG A 339 12.03 -26.01 -13.04
N THR A 340 12.18 -26.97 -12.12
CA THR A 340 11.15 -27.33 -11.14
C THR A 340 11.56 -26.87 -9.76
N ARG A 341 10.65 -26.22 -9.07
CA ARG A 341 10.77 -25.86 -7.66
C ARG A 341 9.70 -26.58 -6.86
N PHE A 342 10.12 -27.29 -5.84
CA PHE A 342 9.26 -27.87 -4.81
C PHE A 342 9.42 -27.04 -3.54
N TYR A 343 8.34 -26.85 -2.79
CA TYR A 343 8.44 -26.31 -1.45
C TYR A 343 7.54 -27.03 -0.48
N VAL A 344 8.00 -27.11 0.76
CA VAL A 344 7.23 -27.58 1.91
C VAL A 344 7.43 -26.57 3.02
N MET A 345 6.36 -26.17 3.69
CA MET A 345 6.38 -25.23 4.78
C MET A 345 5.43 -25.67 5.88
N MET A 346 5.90 -25.70 7.12
CA MET A 346 5.06 -25.70 8.30
C MET A 346 4.83 -24.24 8.72
N TYR A 347 3.66 -23.74 8.42
CA TYR A 347 3.22 -22.40 8.81
C TYR A 347 2.82 -22.40 10.27
N HIS A 348 3.18 -21.35 11.01
CA HIS A 348 2.82 -21.10 12.42
C HIS A 348 3.18 -22.29 13.32
N VAL A 349 4.42 -22.77 13.23
CA VAL A 349 4.91 -23.99 13.93
C VAL A 349 4.79 -23.86 15.45
N ASN A 350 4.89 -22.65 15.97
CA ASN A 350 4.82 -22.34 17.42
C ASN A 350 3.39 -22.13 17.96
N GLN A 351 2.35 -22.42 17.17
CA GLN A 351 0.98 -22.36 17.67
C GLN A 351 0.79 -23.25 18.92
N GLY A 352 0.20 -22.68 19.94
CA GLY A 352 -0.05 -23.36 21.22
C GLY A 352 1.12 -23.36 22.21
N MET A 353 2.28 -22.75 21.87
CA MET A 353 3.42 -22.63 22.79
C MET A 353 3.29 -21.45 23.76
N SER A 354 2.44 -20.49 23.48
CA SER A 354 2.20 -19.30 24.31
C SER A 354 0.74 -18.87 24.25
N LYS A 355 0.36 -17.86 25.06
CA LYS A 355 -1.01 -17.29 25.01
C LYS A 355 -1.32 -16.82 23.58
N PRO A 356 -2.48 -17.21 23.03
CA PRO A 356 -2.81 -16.88 21.65
C PRO A 356 -3.09 -15.39 21.52
N ASN A 357 -2.25 -14.70 20.76
CA ASN A 357 -2.47 -13.33 20.28
C ASN A 357 -1.97 -13.21 18.83
N TYR A 358 -2.38 -14.16 18.00
CA TYR A 358 -1.98 -14.25 16.61
C TYR A 358 -3.07 -13.70 15.67
N PHE A 359 -3.35 -12.41 15.83
CA PHE A 359 -4.33 -11.67 15.06
C PHE A 359 -3.65 -10.63 14.18
N LEU A 360 -4.19 -10.37 13.00
CA LEU A 360 -3.81 -9.23 12.14
C LEU A 360 -4.83 -8.08 12.25
N ALA A 361 -6.05 -8.41 12.65
CA ALA A 361 -7.07 -7.46 13.06
C ALA A 361 -7.84 -8.07 14.24
N PRO A 362 -8.42 -7.28 15.15
CA PRO A 362 -9.27 -7.78 16.23
C PRO A 362 -10.32 -8.76 15.71
N HIS A 363 -10.48 -9.89 16.40
CA HIS A 363 -11.41 -10.98 16.07
C HIS A 363 -11.11 -11.77 14.78
N TYR A 364 -10.05 -11.44 14.02
CA TYR A 364 -9.64 -12.15 12.81
C TYR A 364 -8.28 -12.83 13.02
N PRO A 365 -8.26 -14.07 13.57
CA PRO A 365 -7.02 -14.78 13.79
C PRO A 365 -6.38 -15.19 12.45
N ILE A 366 -5.05 -15.25 12.43
CA ILE A 366 -4.34 -15.87 11.31
C ILE A 366 -4.57 -17.38 11.28
N ASN A 367 -4.24 -18.02 10.17
CA ASN A 367 -4.37 -19.46 10.03
C ASN A 367 -3.66 -20.21 11.17
N PRO A 368 -4.25 -21.32 11.65
CA PRO A 368 -3.60 -22.20 12.60
C PRO A 368 -2.36 -22.86 11.97
N ARG A 369 -1.67 -23.70 12.74
CA ARG A 369 -0.58 -24.53 12.23
C ARG A 369 -1.05 -25.34 11.03
N VAL A 370 -0.39 -25.12 9.90
CA VAL A 370 -0.77 -25.76 8.62
C VAL A 370 0.47 -26.17 7.84
N LEU A 371 0.46 -27.40 7.35
CA LEU A 371 1.45 -27.86 6.38
C LEU A 371 1.04 -27.39 4.98
N LYS A 372 1.91 -26.62 4.33
CA LYS A 372 1.76 -26.17 2.96
C LYS A 372 2.83 -26.80 2.09
N PHE A 373 2.46 -27.23 0.91
CA PHE A 373 3.41 -27.71 -0.09
C PHE A 373 2.96 -27.29 -1.48
N GLY A 374 3.91 -27.18 -2.39
CA GLY A 374 3.60 -26.83 -3.77
C GLY A 374 4.75 -27.11 -4.70
N LEU A 375 4.40 -27.03 -5.97
CA LEU A 375 5.29 -27.26 -7.09
C LEU A 375 5.10 -26.11 -8.09
N SER A 376 6.23 -25.58 -8.57
CA SER A 376 6.26 -24.60 -9.65
C SER A 376 7.18 -25.11 -10.74
N TRP A 377 6.73 -25.04 -11.98
CA TRP A 377 7.50 -25.49 -13.13
C TRP A 377 7.52 -24.40 -14.20
N ASN A 378 8.72 -24.02 -14.64
CA ASN A 378 8.91 -23.09 -15.74
C ASN A 378 8.89 -23.84 -17.07
N PHE A 379 7.90 -23.57 -17.92
CA PHE A 379 7.75 -24.21 -19.23
C PHE A 379 8.61 -23.57 -20.32
N TYR A 380 9.13 -22.36 -20.10
CA TYR A 380 9.93 -21.62 -21.07
C TYR A 380 11.43 -21.75 -20.79
N ASP A 381 12.20 -21.70 -21.88
CA ASP A 381 13.67 -21.72 -21.84
C ASP A 381 14.25 -20.39 -21.40
#